data_dfddac0b82acbc236a1c8c3f7ecd94b4
#
_entry.id   dfddac0b82acbc236a1c8c3f7ecd94b4
#
_cell.length_a   1.000
_cell.length_b   1.000
_cell.length_c   1.000
_cell.angle_alpha   90.00
_cell.angle_beta   90.00
_cell.angle_gamma   90.00
#
_symmetry.space_group_name_H-M   'P 1'
#
loop_
_entity.id
_entity.type
_entity.pdbx_description
1 polymer ?
#
loop_
_entity_poly.entity_id
_entity_poly.type
_entity_poly.pdbx_seq_one_letter_code
_entity_poly.pdbx_strand_id
1 'polypeptide(L)'
;MQHDRGDRGLDAVEQPGHQGSGAGRALVEAFIARAGVLGYRRIRLDTLRSLTAALALYRHHGFVEIAPYYHNPLPDVVFMERVLP
;
A
#
# COMPACT_ATOMS: atom_id res chain seq x y z
N MET A 1 3.38 -1.98 14.19
CA MET A 1 2.19 -1.90 13.36
C MET A 1 1.01 -1.38 14.16
N GLN A 2 0.25 -0.53 13.57
CA GLN A 2 -0.92 0.05 14.20
C GLN A 2 -2.14 -0.81 13.98
N HIS A 3 -2.91 -0.96 15.03
CA HIS A 3 -4.20 -1.63 14.93
C HIS A 3 -5.28 -0.69 15.40
N ASP A 4 -6.24 -0.48 14.55
CA ASP A 4 -7.43 0.26 14.90
C ASP A 4 -8.60 -0.70 14.85
N ARG A 5 -9.07 -1.10 16.01
CA ARG A 5 -10.12 -2.11 16.10
C ARG A 5 -11.40 -1.71 15.43
N GLY A 6 -11.68 -0.42 15.41
CA GLY A 6 -12.89 0.07 14.77
C GLY A 6 -12.77 0.19 13.28
N ASP A 7 -11.56 0.14 12.75
CA ASP A 7 -11.31 0.46 11.36
C ASP A 7 -10.70 -0.68 10.55
N ARG A 8 -10.04 -1.61 11.16
CA ARG A 8 -9.45 -2.74 10.48
C ARG A 8 -8.58 -2.33 9.30
N GLY A 9 -7.54 -1.56 9.58
CA GLY A 9 -6.54 -1.22 8.58
C GLY A 9 -5.47 -2.29 8.48
N LEU A 10 -4.86 -2.40 7.34
CA LEU A 10 -3.74 -3.29 7.08
C LEU A 10 -2.58 -2.48 6.52
N ASP A 11 -1.44 -2.57 7.19
CA ASP A 11 -0.23 -1.88 6.74
C ASP A 11 0.67 -2.87 6.03
N ALA A 12 1.25 -2.42 4.94
CA ALA A 12 2.17 -3.23 4.15
C ALA A 12 3.41 -2.41 3.83
N VAL A 13 4.50 -3.10 3.59
CA VAL A 13 5.77 -2.48 3.26
C VAL A 13 6.12 -2.81 1.81
N GLU A 14 6.54 -1.79 1.08
CA GLU A 14 6.96 -1.94 -0.30
C GLU A 14 8.15 -2.89 -0.42
N GLN A 15 8.11 -3.74 -1.44
CA GLN A 15 9.19 -4.67 -1.76
C GLN A 15 9.86 -4.19 -3.05
N PRO A 16 10.95 -3.43 -2.96
CA PRO A 16 11.52 -2.81 -4.16
C PRO A 16 11.93 -3.77 -5.26
N GLY A 17 12.23 -5.00 -4.94
CA GLY A 17 12.67 -5.98 -5.94
C GLY A 17 11.60 -6.40 -6.93
N HIS A 18 10.36 -5.98 -6.74
CA HIS A 18 9.27 -6.41 -7.60
C HIS A 18 8.83 -5.37 -8.62
N GLN A 19 9.57 -4.29 -8.73
CA GLN A 19 9.20 -3.24 -9.64
C GLN A 19 9.32 -3.67 -11.10
N GLY A 20 8.39 -3.21 -11.92
CA GLY A 20 8.47 -3.35 -13.35
C GLY A 20 8.20 -4.75 -13.87
N SER A 21 7.68 -5.65 -13.05
CA SER A 21 7.38 -7.00 -13.48
C SER A 21 5.90 -7.31 -13.34
N GLY A 22 5.41 -8.26 -14.11
CA GLY A 22 4.04 -8.74 -13.96
C GLY A 22 3.77 -9.34 -12.60
N ALA A 23 4.81 -9.81 -11.92
CA ALA A 23 4.69 -10.36 -10.58
C ALA A 23 4.24 -9.30 -9.57
N GLY A 24 4.72 -8.06 -9.71
CA GLY A 24 4.31 -6.99 -8.82
C GLY A 24 2.82 -6.72 -8.90
N ARG A 25 2.28 -6.68 -10.12
CA ARG A 25 0.85 -6.48 -10.33
C ARG A 25 0.05 -7.61 -9.71
N ALA A 26 0.45 -8.85 -9.96
CA ALA A 26 -0.26 -10.01 -9.43
C ALA A 26 -0.24 -10.02 -7.91
N LEU A 27 0.88 -9.63 -7.29
CA LEU A 27 0.98 -9.57 -5.84
C LEU A 27 0.04 -8.52 -5.26
N VAL A 28 -0.02 -7.33 -5.86
CA VAL A 28 -0.91 -6.28 -5.37
C VAL A 28 -2.37 -6.73 -5.48
N GLU A 29 -2.74 -7.31 -6.61
CA GLU A 29 -4.10 -7.78 -6.82
C GLU A 29 -4.48 -8.86 -5.82
N ALA A 30 -3.58 -9.82 -5.60
CA ALA A 30 -3.83 -10.90 -4.65
C ALA A 30 -3.93 -10.36 -3.22
N PHE A 31 -3.08 -9.40 -2.87
CA PHE A 31 -3.08 -8.81 -1.56
C PHE A 31 -4.39 -8.06 -1.29
N ILE A 32 -4.87 -7.29 -2.26
CA ILE A 32 -6.14 -6.58 -2.13
C ILE A 32 -7.29 -7.55 -1.95
N ALA A 33 -7.34 -8.60 -2.78
CA ALA A 33 -8.38 -9.59 -2.69
C ALA A 33 -8.38 -10.29 -1.34
N ARG A 34 -7.20 -10.65 -0.85
CA ARG A 34 -7.07 -11.34 0.42
C ARG A 34 -7.50 -10.44 1.58
N ALA A 35 -7.11 -9.17 1.53
CA ALA A 35 -7.50 -8.21 2.55
C ALA A 35 -9.01 -8.07 2.61
N GLY A 36 -9.67 -8.05 1.46
CA GLY A 36 -11.13 -7.99 1.40
C GLY A 36 -11.78 -9.22 2.02
N VAL A 37 -11.26 -10.40 1.69
CA VAL A 37 -11.77 -11.64 2.25
C VAL A 37 -11.63 -11.67 3.77
N LEU A 38 -10.52 -11.16 4.29
CA LEU A 38 -10.27 -11.11 5.73
C LEU A 38 -11.03 -10.00 6.44
N GLY A 39 -11.77 -9.18 5.72
CA GLY A 39 -12.62 -8.15 6.32
C GLY A 39 -11.92 -6.86 6.66
N TYR A 40 -10.74 -6.61 6.11
CA TYR A 40 -10.10 -5.30 6.28
C TYR A 40 -10.85 -4.25 5.49
N ARG A 41 -10.89 -3.03 6.02
CA ARG A 41 -11.59 -1.93 5.35
C ARG A 41 -10.68 -1.08 4.51
N ARG A 42 -9.39 -1.12 4.78
CA ARG A 42 -8.42 -0.34 4.03
C ARG A 42 -7.05 -0.96 4.13
N ILE A 43 -6.22 -0.62 3.16
CA ILE A 43 -4.82 -1.02 3.12
C ILE A 43 -3.99 0.25 3.07
N ARG A 44 -2.99 0.35 3.92
CA ARG A 44 -2.02 1.44 3.92
C ARG A 44 -0.64 0.88 3.67
N LEU A 45 0.14 1.62 2.92
CA LEU A 45 1.52 1.24 2.67
C LEU A 45 2.39 2.49 2.61
N ASP A 46 3.68 2.30 2.71
CA ASP A 46 4.64 3.35 2.41
C ASP A 46 5.60 2.84 1.34
N THR A 47 6.03 3.77 0.51
CA THR A 47 6.96 3.50 -0.56
C THR A 47 7.84 4.73 -0.74
N LEU A 48 8.69 4.72 -1.74
CA LEU A 48 9.56 5.85 -2.01
C LEU A 48 9.10 6.55 -3.28
N ARG A 49 9.20 7.89 -3.26
CA ARG A 49 8.80 8.69 -4.41
C ARG A 49 9.64 8.36 -5.64
N SER A 50 10.88 7.93 -5.46
CA SER A 50 11.74 7.53 -6.56
C SER A 50 11.31 6.23 -7.23
N LEU A 51 10.48 5.43 -6.57
CA LEU A 51 10.02 4.16 -7.12
C LEU A 51 8.80 4.43 -8.00
N THR A 52 9.03 5.04 -9.15
CA THR A 52 7.95 5.56 -9.99
C THR A 52 7.05 4.45 -10.52
N ALA A 53 7.61 3.30 -10.86
CA ALA A 53 6.81 2.18 -11.34
C ALA A 53 5.89 1.64 -10.25
N ALA A 54 6.39 1.59 -9.01
CA ALA A 54 5.58 1.14 -7.88
C ALA A 54 4.43 2.13 -7.62
N LEU A 55 4.74 3.44 -7.65
CA LEU A 55 3.71 4.45 -7.46
C LEU A 55 2.61 4.34 -8.51
N ALA A 56 3.00 4.16 -9.76
CA ALA A 56 2.03 4.02 -10.84
C ALA A 56 1.17 2.77 -10.64
N LEU A 57 1.79 1.68 -10.22
CA LEU A 57 1.08 0.43 -9.96
C LEU A 57 0.04 0.60 -8.85
N TYR A 58 0.44 1.23 -7.74
CA TYR A 58 -0.49 1.44 -6.63
C TYR A 58 -1.63 2.37 -7.02
N ARG A 59 -1.32 3.46 -7.73
CA ARG A 59 -2.36 4.38 -8.20
C ARG A 59 -3.34 3.67 -9.14
N HIS A 60 -2.83 2.83 -10.01
CA HIS A 60 -3.66 2.06 -10.91
C HIS A 60 -4.63 1.15 -10.16
N HIS A 61 -4.23 0.69 -8.99
CA HIS A 61 -5.04 -0.19 -8.16
C HIS A 61 -5.82 0.57 -7.08
N GLY A 62 -6.00 1.86 -7.24
CA GLY A 62 -6.89 2.63 -6.38
C GLY A 62 -6.27 3.17 -5.11
N PHE A 63 -4.94 3.08 -4.96
CA PHE A 63 -4.27 3.71 -3.84
C PHE A 63 -4.11 5.20 -4.11
N VAL A 64 -4.31 6.00 -3.08
CA VAL A 64 -4.11 7.45 -3.14
C VAL A 64 -3.11 7.85 -2.07
N GLU A 65 -2.37 8.91 -2.33
CA GLU A 65 -1.41 9.43 -1.38
C GLU A 65 -2.13 10.05 -0.20
N ILE A 66 -1.65 9.77 1.00
CA ILE A 66 -2.22 10.29 2.24
C ILE A 66 -1.11 10.93 3.07
N ALA A 67 -1.51 11.65 4.12
CA ALA A 67 -0.56 12.21 5.06
C ALA A 67 0.16 11.09 5.82
N PRO A 68 1.41 11.32 6.27
CA PRO A 68 2.11 10.34 7.07
C PRO A 68 1.32 9.96 8.32
N TYR A 69 1.26 8.66 8.59
CA TYR A 69 0.58 8.19 9.78
C TYR A 69 1.56 7.65 10.83
N TYR A 70 2.84 7.77 10.57
CA TYR A 70 3.88 7.54 11.55
C TYR A 70 5.14 8.27 11.08
N HIS A 71 6.10 8.43 11.98
CA HIS A 71 7.36 9.09 11.63
C HIS A 71 8.27 8.12 10.89
N ASN A 72 8.70 8.49 9.69
CA ASN A 72 9.67 7.72 8.93
C ASN A 72 10.85 8.64 8.64
N PRO A 73 12.07 8.29 9.07
CA PRO A 73 13.22 9.16 8.90
C PRO A 73 13.73 9.26 7.47
N LEU A 74 13.30 8.39 6.58
CA LEU A 74 13.75 8.42 5.19
C LEU A 74 13.14 9.62 4.47
N PRO A 75 13.92 10.35 3.67
CA PRO A 75 13.39 11.38 2.82
C PRO A 75 12.53 10.79 1.73
N ASP A 76 11.77 11.30 0.99
CA ASP A 76 11.07 10.75 -0.18
C ASP A 76 10.05 9.65 0.12
N VAL A 77 9.68 9.47 1.37
CA VAL A 77 8.66 8.48 1.70
C VAL A 77 7.28 9.00 1.29
N VAL A 78 6.51 8.14 0.64
CA VAL A 78 5.13 8.42 0.26
C VAL A 78 4.25 7.42 0.99
N PHE A 79 3.21 7.92 1.64
CA PHE A 79 2.22 7.10 2.32
C PHE A 79 0.98 7.02 1.45
N MET A 80 0.46 5.82 1.26
CA MET A 80 -0.68 5.61 0.38
C MET A 80 -1.72 4.73 1.05
N GLU A 81 -2.96 4.89 0.61
CA GLU A 81 -4.07 4.15 1.18
C GLU A 81 -5.06 3.79 0.10
N ARG A 82 -5.58 2.58 0.18
CA ARG A 82 -6.76 2.18 -0.59
C ARG A 82 -7.86 1.77 0.36
N VAL A 83 -9.03 2.35 0.18
CA VAL A 83 -10.23 1.95 0.91
C VAL A 83 -10.89 0.81 0.15
N LEU A 84 -11.26 -0.23 0.86
CA LEU A 84 -11.88 -1.42 0.28
C LEU A 84 -13.40 -1.30 0.36
N PRO A 85 -14.12 -1.89 -0.63
CA PRO A 85 -15.58 -1.87 -0.62
C PRO A 85 -16.18 -2.62 0.55
#